data_20592feb37b4e2ea82bc5109ab9f3c4f
#
_entry.id   20592feb37b4e2ea82bc5109ab9f3c4f
#
_cell.length_a   1.000
_cell.length_b   1.000
_cell.length_c   1.000
_cell.angle_alpha   90.00
_cell.angle_beta   90.00
_cell.angle_gamma   90.00
#
_symmetry.space_group_name_H-M   'P 1'
#
loop_
_entity.id
_entity.type
_entity.pdbx_description
1 polymer ?
#
loop_
_entity_poly.entity_id
_entity_poly.type
_entity_poly.pdbx_seq_one_letter_code
_entity_poly.pdbx_strand_id
1 'polypeptide(L)'
;MNKKTSIMVFLVLVLAALIPSVSFTTISANEGLRYEFKDGVHNGAQIHTDFVGQTDDGEEFSLKGTSVFIEQRGTSTSVNVEVRRAGLYELIISYAQPYDKNKKVQYLNVNGSNQGEVSFKYCLDWREFSAGIVKLDEGINNIQFESYWGYNFFNYLIVKPADESITNLIVEKTLVNPNATDEAKSLMSYLVDIYGKHILSGQQELCGSHNYEGAYAEFTYLKELTGKMPAVRGFDFMNYRAGTDSTGKKLGWDDLCAERVIDWYNEKGGIPTVCWHWFSPGDIGGSGDRSFYTDDTTFSISKALTPGTPENIAMLADIEFMAGKLKQVQDAGVPVLWRPLHEAEGGWFWWGAEGSEPCVELYRLLYDKFTYEYGLNNLIWVWTSYDFETSPAWYPGDDVVDIVGYDKYNAKDGLPNGSAISSTFYNLVQLTGGKKMVAMTENDTIPRVSNLINEMAGWLYFCPWYGWWVTSEQNNPKEWLIEMYQSDYCITLDELPDLKTYPLSGFVSSPPKPSILYGDLNGDGRIDSTDIVLMRRYILEIIDGFSVPKEVADVNGDGVIDSSDYILMRRYLLEIITDFPVARN
;
A
#
# COMPACT_ATOMS: atom_id res chain seq x y z
N MET A 1 13.66 34.82 89.39
CA MET A 1 13.99 33.75 88.48
C MET A 1 13.13 33.99 87.20
N ASN A 2 13.63 34.75 86.23
CA ASN A 2 12.94 35.07 85.01
C ASN A 2 13.78 34.58 83.82
N LYS A 3 13.30 33.66 83.08
CA LYS A 3 13.91 33.22 81.81
C LYS A 3 13.45 34.17 80.68
N LYS A 4 14.43 34.81 80.05
CA LYS A 4 14.24 35.60 78.82
C LYS A 4 14.30 34.64 77.64
N THR A 5 13.23 34.58 76.84
CA THR A 5 13.22 33.90 75.58
C THR A 5 13.58 34.86 74.46
N SER A 6 14.71 34.61 73.78
CA SER A 6 15.08 35.37 72.57
C SER A 6 14.40 34.81 71.36
N ILE A 7 13.62 35.63 70.63
CA ILE A 7 13.06 35.33 69.34
C ILE A 7 14.09 35.76 68.28
N MET A 8 14.59 34.78 67.53
CA MET A 8 15.48 34.96 66.39
C MET A 8 14.60 35.05 65.13
N VAL A 9 14.53 36.25 64.55
CA VAL A 9 13.81 36.48 63.27
C VAL A 9 14.74 36.08 62.12
N PHE A 10 14.38 35.02 61.40
CA PHE A 10 15.03 34.65 60.14
C PHE A 10 14.44 35.48 59.01
N LEU A 11 15.26 36.35 58.41
CA LEU A 11 14.92 37.08 57.18
C LEU A 11 15.15 36.15 56.01
N VAL A 12 14.08 35.61 55.39
CA VAL A 12 14.18 34.87 54.14
C VAL A 12 14.14 35.87 52.98
N LEU A 13 15.31 36.08 52.36
CA LEU A 13 15.39 36.79 51.07
C LEU A 13 14.86 35.86 49.97
N VAL A 14 13.66 36.16 49.45
CA VAL A 14 13.13 35.56 48.24
C VAL A 14 13.79 36.25 47.05
N LEU A 15 14.77 35.58 46.39
CA LEU A 15 15.22 35.96 45.07
C LEU A 15 14.10 35.56 44.07
N ALA A 16 13.33 36.52 43.62
CA ALA A 16 12.46 36.35 42.48
C ALA A 16 13.34 36.25 41.21
N ALA A 17 13.58 35.04 40.72
CA ALA A 17 14.13 34.85 39.41
C ALA A 17 13.08 35.33 38.39
N LEU A 18 13.42 36.35 37.63
CA LEU A 18 12.68 36.79 36.45
C LEU A 18 12.72 35.66 35.40
N ILE A 19 11.71 34.83 35.38
CA ILE A 19 11.41 33.93 34.25
C ILE A 19 10.81 34.84 33.18
N PRO A 20 11.37 34.94 31.98
CA PRO A 20 10.72 35.66 30.90
C PRO A 20 9.37 34.98 30.61
N SER A 21 8.31 35.75 30.77
CA SER A 21 6.95 35.30 30.36
C SER A 21 6.96 35.10 28.85
N VAL A 22 7.06 33.86 28.42
CA VAL A 22 6.75 33.48 27.05
C VAL A 22 5.26 33.70 26.87
N SER A 23 4.90 34.72 26.10
CA SER A 23 3.51 34.97 25.71
C SER A 23 3.06 33.81 24.81
N PHE A 24 2.35 32.88 25.40
CA PHE A 24 1.61 31.88 24.62
C PHE A 24 0.41 32.59 23.96
N THR A 25 0.53 32.89 22.68
CA THR A 25 -0.62 33.11 21.85
C THR A 25 -1.45 31.83 21.90
N THR A 26 -2.71 31.92 22.30
CA THR A 26 -3.68 30.83 22.20
C THR A 26 -3.94 30.58 20.73
N ILE A 27 -3.10 29.73 20.11
CA ILE A 27 -3.36 29.18 18.79
C ILE A 27 -4.54 28.20 18.95
N SER A 28 -5.52 28.29 18.06
CA SER A 28 -6.63 27.33 17.98
C SER A 28 -6.08 25.91 18.02
N ALA A 29 -6.71 25.01 18.75
CA ALA A 29 -6.23 23.63 18.91
C ALA A 29 -6.05 22.86 17.58
N ASN A 30 -6.53 23.43 16.46
CA ASN A 30 -6.44 22.86 15.12
C ASN A 30 -5.28 23.39 14.26
N GLU A 31 -4.55 24.45 14.67
CA GLU A 31 -3.55 25.07 13.80
C GLU A 31 -2.14 24.47 13.94
N GLY A 32 -1.90 23.64 14.95
CA GLY A 32 -0.60 23.03 15.21
C GLY A 32 0.46 24.02 15.74
N LEU A 33 1.58 23.50 16.20
CA LEU A 33 2.74 24.28 16.66
C LEU A 33 3.81 24.25 15.58
N ARG A 34 4.35 25.42 15.25
CA ARG A 34 5.39 25.60 14.24
C ARG A 34 6.78 25.67 14.90
N TYR A 35 7.72 24.95 14.32
CA TYR A 35 9.13 24.86 14.72
C TYR A 35 10.03 25.15 13.53
N GLU A 36 10.94 26.12 13.67
CA GLU A 36 11.86 26.50 12.61
C GLU A 36 13.08 25.58 12.59
N PHE A 37 13.41 24.98 11.43
CA PHE A 37 14.61 24.14 11.35
C PHE A 37 15.90 24.89 11.67
N LYS A 38 15.99 26.17 11.28
CA LYS A 38 17.18 27.02 11.60
C LYS A 38 17.54 27.09 13.08
N ASP A 39 16.56 26.87 13.98
CA ASP A 39 16.74 26.91 15.43
C ASP A 39 17.05 25.52 16.02
N GLY A 40 17.21 24.52 15.16
CA GLY A 40 17.43 23.13 15.50
C GLY A 40 18.91 22.72 15.61
N VAL A 41 19.14 21.41 15.58
CA VAL A 41 20.48 20.81 15.60
C VAL A 41 20.83 20.30 14.21
N HIS A 42 22.04 20.63 13.73
CA HIS A 42 22.49 20.32 12.38
C HIS A 42 23.78 19.51 12.42
N ASN A 43 23.81 18.40 11.70
CA ASN A 43 25.00 17.60 11.49
C ASN A 43 25.40 17.64 10.01
N GLY A 44 26.43 18.43 9.68
CA GLY A 44 26.88 18.61 8.31
C GLY A 44 25.93 19.40 7.39
N ALA A 45 24.78 19.84 7.89
CA ALA A 45 23.84 20.67 7.14
C ALA A 45 24.30 22.14 7.08
N GLN A 46 23.85 22.86 6.04
CA GLN A 46 24.19 24.25 5.81
C GLN A 46 22.97 25.15 6.05
N ILE A 47 23.20 26.34 6.64
CA ILE A 47 22.15 27.34 6.84
C ILE A 47 22.29 28.43 5.77
N HIS A 48 21.19 28.73 5.10
CA HIS A 48 21.12 29.78 4.09
C HIS A 48 20.03 30.80 4.42
N THR A 49 20.25 32.06 4.06
CA THR A 49 19.26 33.13 4.19
C THR A 49 19.07 33.79 2.83
N ASP A 50 17.80 33.90 2.38
CA ASP A 50 17.45 34.44 1.06
C ASP A 50 18.30 33.81 -0.05
N PHE A 51 18.27 32.48 -0.13
CA PHE A 51 19.11 31.71 -1.05
C PHE A 51 18.68 31.91 -2.51
N VAL A 52 19.63 32.17 -3.38
CA VAL A 52 19.45 32.22 -4.85
C VAL A 52 20.34 31.15 -5.46
N GLY A 53 19.78 30.32 -6.30
CA GLY A 53 20.49 29.23 -6.97
C GLY A 53 20.00 29.02 -8.39
N GLN A 54 20.56 28.00 -9.03
CA GLN A 54 20.14 27.54 -10.35
C GLN A 54 19.86 26.05 -10.29
N THR A 55 18.81 25.61 -11.01
CA THR A 55 18.51 24.20 -11.22
C THR A 55 19.59 23.53 -12.06
N ASP A 56 19.60 22.22 -12.15
CA ASP A 56 20.51 21.48 -13.05
C ASP A 56 20.31 21.86 -14.52
N ASP A 57 19.10 22.32 -14.89
CA ASP A 57 18.78 22.82 -16.25
C ASP A 57 19.12 24.31 -16.44
N GLY A 58 19.64 25.00 -15.41
CA GLY A 58 20.04 26.42 -15.44
C GLY A 58 18.92 27.44 -15.21
N GLU A 59 17.73 27.01 -14.75
CA GLU A 59 16.65 27.90 -14.32
C GLU A 59 16.98 28.52 -12.95
N GLU A 60 16.83 29.84 -12.80
CA GLU A 60 17.07 30.52 -11.54
C GLU A 60 15.89 30.31 -10.58
N PHE A 61 16.18 30.06 -9.30
CA PHE A 61 15.19 30.01 -8.23
C PHE A 61 15.65 30.84 -7.01
N SER A 62 14.69 31.24 -6.17
CA SER A 62 14.98 32.05 -4.98
C SER A 62 14.11 31.61 -3.81
N LEU A 63 14.75 31.15 -2.74
CA LEU A 63 14.10 30.75 -1.49
C LEU A 63 14.23 31.87 -0.46
N LYS A 64 13.10 32.49 -0.10
CA LYS A 64 13.04 33.58 0.87
C LYS A 64 13.04 33.06 2.30
N GLY A 65 13.71 33.82 3.19
CA GLY A 65 13.86 33.47 4.60
C GLY A 65 15.05 32.58 4.88
N THR A 66 15.11 32.00 6.08
CA THR A 66 16.21 31.14 6.49
C THR A 66 15.83 29.67 6.31
N SER A 67 16.70 28.89 5.70
CA SER A 67 16.54 27.46 5.42
C SER A 67 17.74 26.66 5.88
N VAL A 68 17.55 25.39 6.10
CA VAL A 68 18.59 24.39 6.36
C VAL A 68 18.67 23.44 5.18
N PHE A 69 19.87 23.32 4.60
CA PHE A 69 20.14 22.46 3.46
C PHE A 69 20.90 21.21 3.87
N ILE A 70 20.38 20.05 3.52
CA ILE A 70 21.07 18.76 3.64
C ILE A 70 21.33 18.21 2.25
N GLU A 71 22.52 17.62 2.03
CA GLU A 71 22.94 17.16 0.71
C GLU A 71 23.62 15.79 0.77
N GLN A 72 24.70 15.69 1.51
CA GLN A 72 25.49 14.47 1.57
C GLN A 72 24.82 13.42 2.44
N ARG A 73 24.90 12.16 2.03
CA ARG A 73 24.41 11.03 2.83
C ARG A 73 24.90 11.11 4.28
N GLY A 74 23.99 10.99 5.22
CA GLY A 74 24.25 11.09 6.64
C GLY A 74 24.28 12.51 7.19
N THR A 75 24.16 13.56 6.36
CA THR A 75 23.89 14.91 6.89
C THR A 75 22.46 14.99 7.39
N SER A 76 22.23 15.75 8.45
CA SER A 76 20.89 15.80 9.05
C SER A 76 20.56 17.14 9.66
N THR A 77 19.27 17.40 9.79
CA THR A 77 18.71 18.50 10.58
C THR A 77 17.62 17.97 11.50
N SER A 78 17.54 18.48 12.71
CA SER A 78 16.50 18.08 13.66
C SER A 78 15.98 19.27 14.46
N VAL A 79 14.73 19.16 14.90
CA VAL A 79 14.08 20.09 15.81
C VAL A 79 13.53 19.34 17.03
N ASN A 80 13.59 19.98 18.18
CA ASN A 80 12.90 19.50 19.36
C ASN A 80 11.51 20.11 19.41
N VAL A 81 10.51 19.25 19.45
CA VAL A 81 9.09 19.62 19.52
C VAL A 81 8.53 19.25 20.89
N GLU A 82 7.71 20.11 21.48
CA GLU A 82 7.08 19.83 22.77
C GLU A 82 5.59 19.62 22.59
N VAL A 83 5.07 18.47 23.06
CA VAL A 83 3.65 18.16 23.08
C VAL A 83 3.16 17.95 24.51
N ARG A 84 1.92 18.42 24.77
CA ARG A 84 1.33 18.39 26.11
C ARG A 84 0.78 17.03 26.52
N ARG A 85 0.55 16.13 25.57
CA ARG A 85 0.02 14.78 25.78
C ARG A 85 0.69 13.83 24.80
N ALA A 86 0.97 12.62 25.27
CA ALA A 86 1.37 11.54 24.39
C ALA A 86 0.21 11.18 23.43
N GLY A 87 0.52 10.93 22.16
CA GLY A 87 -0.48 10.58 21.15
C GLY A 87 0.06 10.62 19.73
N LEU A 88 -0.82 10.50 18.76
CA LEU A 88 -0.50 10.56 17.34
C LEU A 88 -0.59 12.00 16.83
N TYR A 89 0.43 12.42 16.11
CA TYR A 89 0.58 13.77 15.57
C TYR A 89 0.95 13.72 14.10
N GLU A 90 0.32 14.57 13.30
CA GLU A 90 0.69 14.80 11.91
C GLU A 90 1.85 15.79 11.83
N LEU A 91 2.85 15.44 11.04
CA LEU A 91 4.03 16.25 10.75
C LEU A 91 3.87 16.91 9.37
N ILE A 92 3.64 18.23 9.34
CA ILE A 92 3.61 18.98 8.09
C ILE A 92 4.93 19.73 7.95
N ILE A 93 5.63 19.50 6.84
CA ILE A 93 6.95 20.05 6.58
C ILE A 93 6.90 21.06 5.44
N SER A 94 7.56 22.21 5.63
CA SER A 94 7.85 23.17 4.57
C SER A 94 9.25 22.94 4.02
N TYR A 95 9.32 22.59 2.73
CA TYR A 95 10.55 22.23 2.03
C TYR A 95 10.64 22.85 0.65
N ALA A 96 11.85 22.84 0.06
CA ALA A 96 12.09 23.05 -1.36
C ALA A 96 13.10 22.01 -1.87
N GLN A 97 12.86 21.52 -3.11
CA GLN A 97 13.75 20.60 -3.82
C GLN A 97 13.88 21.10 -5.27
N PRO A 98 14.75 22.10 -5.55
CA PRO A 98 14.73 22.83 -6.80
C PRO A 98 15.76 22.34 -7.85
N TYR A 99 16.61 21.36 -7.53
CA TYR A 99 17.72 21.00 -8.42
C TYR A 99 17.39 19.94 -9.46
N ASP A 100 16.57 18.95 -9.12
CA ASP A 100 16.33 17.78 -9.97
C ASP A 100 14.83 17.48 -10.05
N LYS A 101 14.31 17.26 -11.25
CA LYS A 101 12.90 16.92 -11.48
C LYS A 101 12.47 15.56 -10.90
N ASN A 102 13.45 14.70 -10.57
CA ASN A 102 13.18 13.48 -9.84
C ASN A 102 12.97 13.77 -8.36
N LYS A 103 12.16 12.93 -7.71
CA LYS A 103 11.99 12.99 -6.26
C LYS A 103 13.32 12.76 -5.53
N LYS A 104 13.48 13.36 -4.36
CA LYS A 104 14.56 13.09 -3.42
C LYS A 104 13.99 12.41 -2.18
N VAL A 105 14.79 11.57 -1.54
CA VAL A 105 14.34 10.73 -0.42
C VAL A 105 15.23 10.98 0.78
N GLN A 106 14.60 11.20 1.95
CA GLN A 106 15.28 11.40 3.22
C GLN A 106 14.71 10.43 4.26
N TYR A 107 15.52 10.03 5.24
CA TYR A 107 15.00 9.30 6.41
C TYR A 107 14.33 10.24 7.40
N LEU A 108 13.16 9.86 7.89
CA LEU A 108 12.53 10.48 9.04
C LEU A 108 12.88 9.68 10.30
N ASN A 109 13.46 10.34 11.30
CA ASN A 109 13.71 9.75 12.61
C ASN A 109 12.90 10.50 13.68
N VAL A 110 12.23 9.75 14.56
CA VAL A 110 11.49 10.28 15.70
C VAL A 110 12.07 9.68 16.97
N ASN A 111 12.61 10.52 17.86
CA ASN A 111 13.27 10.08 19.10
C ASN A 111 14.37 9.02 18.85
N GLY A 112 15.05 9.10 17.69
CA GLY A 112 16.09 8.15 17.26
C GLY A 112 15.58 6.86 16.63
N SER A 113 14.25 6.66 16.52
CA SER A 113 13.65 5.54 15.77
C SER A 113 13.43 5.94 14.31
N ASN A 114 13.95 5.15 13.37
CA ASN A 114 13.80 5.41 11.94
C ASN A 114 12.38 5.01 11.48
N GLN A 115 11.56 6.01 11.14
CA GLN A 115 10.18 5.86 10.70
C GLN A 115 10.04 5.52 9.19
N GLY A 116 11.15 5.32 8.48
CA GLY A 116 11.15 5.04 7.05
C GLY A 116 11.60 6.23 6.22
N GLU A 117 11.30 6.17 4.96
CA GLU A 117 11.71 7.12 3.92
C GLU A 117 10.59 8.12 3.66
N VAL A 118 10.94 9.40 3.54
CA VAL A 118 10.02 10.46 3.12
C VAL A 118 10.48 10.99 1.77
N SER A 119 9.57 11.01 0.82
CA SER A 119 9.82 11.42 -0.57
C SER A 119 9.44 12.88 -0.80
N PHE A 120 10.35 13.64 -1.38
CA PHE A 120 10.21 15.09 -1.64
C PHE A 120 10.18 15.34 -3.15
N LYS A 121 9.06 15.83 -3.67
CA LYS A 121 8.90 16.18 -5.08
C LYS A 121 9.69 17.45 -5.43
N TYR A 122 10.04 17.57 -6.72
CA TYR A 122 10.60 18.79 -7.29
C TYR A 122 9.68 19.99 -7.06
N CYS A 123 10.26 21.09 -6.54
CA CYS A 123 9.59 22.38 -6.42
C CYS A 123 10.63 23.50 -6.32
N LEU A 124 10.35 24.62 -6.99
CA LEU A 124 11.24 25.80 -7.05
C LEU A 124 11.05 26.77 -5.89
N ASP A 125 9.95 26.65 -5.16
CA ASP A 125 9.59 27.50 -4.03
C ASP A 125 9.13 26.64 -2.85
N TRP A 126 8.91 27.27 -1.71
CA TRP A 126 8.44 26.58 -0.50
C TRP A 126 7.11 25.87 -0.73
N ARG A 127 7.10 24.61 -0.38
CA ARG A 127 5.94 23.75 -0.44
C ARG A 127 5.73 23.08 0.91
N GLU A 128 4.47 23.02 1.36
CA GLU A 128 4.05 22.22 2.50
C GLU A 128 3.48 20.88 2.04
N PHE A 129 3.79 19.82 2.79
CA PHE A 129 3.13 18.54 2.66
C PHE A 129 3.19 17.76 3.99
N SER A 130 2.33 16.75 4.15
CA SER A 130 2.37 15.85 5.30
C SER A 130 3.49 14.83 5.14
N ALA A 131 4.46 14.84 6.06
CA ALA A 131 5.49 13.81 6.16
C ALA A 131 5.01 12.54 6.91
N GLY A 132 3.71 12.50 7.26
CA GLY A 132 3.03 11.38 7.90
C GLY A 132 2.59 11.64 9.33
N ILE A 133 1.95 10.63 9.92
CA ILE A 133 1.50 10.65 11.31
C ILE A 133 2.44 9.77 12.14
N VAL A 134 2.93 10.32 13.25
CA VAL A 134 3.85 9.63 14.16
C VAL A 134 3.39 9.74 15.60
N LYS A 135 3.80 8.77 16.43
CA LYS A 135 3.60 8.81 17.88
C LYS A 135 4.62 9.74 18.53
N LEU A 136 4.15 10.71 19.30
CA LEU A 136 4.98 11.55 20.18
C LEU A 136 4.65 11.29 21.64
N ASP A 137 5.69 11.33 22.49
CA ASP A 137 5.55 11.21 23.93
C ASP A 137 5.24 12.56 24.56
N GLU A 138 4.62 12.59 25.73
CA GLU A 138 4.43 13.82 26.49
C GLU A 138 5.77 14.49 26.78
N GLY A 139 5.88 15.80 26.53
CA GLY A 139 7.10 16.56 26.69
C GLY A 139 7.86 16.72 25.37
N ILE A 140 9.19 16.69 25.44
CA ILE A 140 10.10 17.00 24.33
C ILE A 140 10.35 15.75 23.49
N ASN A 141 10.16 15.88 22.17
CA ASN A 141 10.46 14.86 21.17
C ASN A 141 11.43 15.43 20.14
N ASN A 142 12.34 14.62 19.63
CA ASN A 142 13.26 15.00 18.56
C ASN A 142 12.73 14.48 17.21
N ILE A 143 12.56 15.38 16.26
CA ILE A 143 12.19 15.08 14.87
C ILE A 143 13.38 15.42 13.99
N GLN A 144 13.92 14.40 13.29
CA GLN A 144 15.11 14.53 12.47
C GLN A 144 14.86 14.07 11.04
N PHE A 145 15.34 14.86 10.07
CA PHE A 145 15.50 14.44 8.69
C PHE A 145 16.99 14.23 8.40
N GLU A 146 17.30 13.04 7.89
CA GLU A 146 18.66 12.63 7.54
C GLU A 146 18.75 12.31 6.06
N SER A 147 19.75 12.83 5.37
CA SER A 147 19.94 12.62 3.94
C SER A 147 20.23 11.14 3.65
N TYR A 148 19.34 10.52 2.87
CA TYR A 148 19.50 9.20 2.32
C TYR A 148 19.94 9.26 0.86
N TRP A 149 19.13 9.92 0.02
CA TRP A 149 19.40 10.07 -1.39
C TRP A 149 19.00 11.45 -1.90
N GLY A 150 19.99 12.29 -2.17
CA GLY A 150 19.82 13.64 -2.68
C GLY A 150 19.74 14.71 -1.59
N TYR A 151 19.18 15.83 -1.94
CA TYR A 151 19.26 17.08 -1.21
C TYR A 151 17.90 17.71 -1.02
N ASN A 152 17.73 18.45 0.08
CA ASN A 152 16.52 19.22 0.38
C ASN A 152 16.87 20.49 1.15
N PHE A 153 16.09 21.53 0.90
CA PHE A 153 15.97 22.68 1.79
C PHE A 153 14.79 22.50 2.72
N PHE A 154 14.99 22.72 4.01
CA PHE A 154 13.95 22.69 5.03
C PHE A 154 13.77 24.06 5.66
N ASN A 155 12.51 24.52 5.76
CA ASN A 155 12.16 25.80 6.38
C ASN A 155 11.64 25.58 7.80
N TYR A 156 10.45 24.97 7.93
CA TYR A 156 9.83 24.69 9.23
C TYR A 156 9.04 23.38 9.25
N LEU A 157 8.72 22.95 10.45
CA LEU A 157 7.85 21.83 10.76
C LEU A 157 6.63 22.34 11.53
N ILE A 158 5.43 21.93 11.17
CA ILE A 158 4.20 22.06 11.94
C ILE A 158 3.84 20.71 12.53
N VAL A 159 3.57 20.70 13.85
CA VAL A 159 3.14 19.49 14.57
C VAL A 159 1.72 19.74 15.08
N LYS A 160 0.77 18.95 14.62
CA LYS A 160 -0.65 19.05 15.05
C LYS A 160 -1.19 17.67 15.45
N PRO A 161 -2.16 17.56 16.38
CA PRO A 161 -2.84 16.31 16.66
C PRO A 161 -3.37 15.68 15.38
N ALA A 162 -3.20 14.36 15.22
CA ALA A 162 -3.73 13.64 14.07
C ALA A 162 -5.26 13.54 14.12
N ASP A 163 -5.88 13.38 12.95
CA ASP A 163 -7.33 13.19 12.83
C ASP A 163 -7.73 11.81 13.41
N GLU A 164 -8.65 11.81 14.37
CA GLU A 164 -9.14 10.59 15.00
C GLU A 164 -9.87 9.67 14.00
N SER A 165 -10.45 10.21 12.93
CA SER A 165 -11.10 9.39 11.89
C SER A 165 -10.11 8.47 11.16
N ILE A 166 -8.83 8.85 11.13
CA ILE A 166 -7.74 8.08 10.52
C ILE A 166 -7.09 7.15 11.56
N THR A 167 -6.98 7.59 12.80
CA THR A 167 -6.15 6.90 13.81
C THR A 167 -6.91 5.88 14.66
N ASN A 168 -8.24 5.84 14.60
CA ASN A 168 -9.05 4.87 15.35
C ASN A 168 -9.10 3.46 14.73
N LEU A 169 -8.63 3.30 13.48
CA LEU A 169 -8.52 2.03 12.74
C LEU A 169 -9.82 1.20 12.71
N ILE A 170 -10.96 1.89 12.58
CA ILE A 170 -12.27 1.23 12.47
C ILE A 170 -12.58 0.99 10.99
N VAL A 171 -12.64 -0.28 10.59
CA VAL A 171 -12.94 -0.72 9.22
C VAL A 171 -14.24 -1.53 9.23
N GLU A 172 -15.06 -1.37 8.19
CA GLU A 172 -16.27 -2.16 8.02
C GLU A 172 -15.94 -3.60 7.60
N LYS A 173 -16.70 -4.57 8.12
CA LYS A 173 -16.64 -5.96 7.68
C LYS A 173 -17.35 -6.09 6.33
N THR A 174 -16.64 -5.92 5.26
CA THR A 174 -17.16 -6.00 3.90
C THR A 174 -16.09 -6.54 2.95
N LEU A 175 -16.50 -7.06 1.80
CA LEU A 175 -15.63 -7.45 0.68
C LEU A 175 -16.08 -6.75 -0.57
N VAL A 176 -15.14 -6.35 -1.42
CA VAL A 176 -15.45 -5.71 -2.72
C VAL A 176 -16.16 -6.67 -3.68
N ASN A 177 -15.94 -7.98 -3.54
CA ASN A 177 -16.69 -8.98 -4.30
C ASN A 177 -18.09 -9.20 -3.69
N PRO A 178 -19.19 -8.80 -4.37
CA PRO A 178 -20.54 -8.96 -3.85
C PRO A 178 -20.98 -10.42 -3.73
N ASN A 179 -20.31 -11.33 -4.43
CA ASN A 179 -20.59 -12.77 -4.47
C ASN A 179 -19.62 -13.59 -3.61
N ALA A 180 -18.86 -12.92 -2.72
CA ALA A 180 -17.83 -13.58 -1.91
C ALA A 180 -18.37 -14.84 -1.20
N THR A 181 -17.53 -15.89 -1.14
CA THR A 181 -17.86 -17.14 -0.42
C THR A 181 -17.98 -16.89 1.08
N ASP A 182 -18.64 -17.79 1.79
CA ASP A 182 -18.78 -17.65 3.24
C ASP A 182 -17.44 -17.81 3.96
N GLU A 183 -16.51 -18.58 3.40
CA GLU A 183 -15.13 -18.70 3.91
C GLU A 183 -14.36 -17.39 3.78
N ALA A 184 -14.49 -16.69 2.66
CA ALA A 184 -13.88 -15.37 2.45
C ALA A 184 -14.48 -14.32 3.40
N LYS A 185 -15.81 -14.33 3.61
CA LYS A 185 -16.50 -13.47 4.57
C LYS A 185 -16.07 -13.76 6.01
N SER A 186 -15.94 -15.04 6.37
CA SER A 186 -15.47 -15.47 7.68
C SER A 186 -14.05 -14.99 7.95
N LEU A 187 -13.14 -15.20 7.00
CA LEU A 187 -11.78 -14.70 7.12
C LEU A 187 -11.74 -13.17 7.23
N MET A 188 -12.46 -12.44 6.37
CA MET A 188 -12.50 -10.97 6.43
C MET A 188 -13.05 -10.46 7.76
N SER A 189 -14.10 -11.12 8.29
CA SER A 189 -14.67 -10.76 9.59
C SER A 189 -13.65 -10.91 10.72
N TYR A 190 -12.85 -11.98 10.71
CA TYR A 190 -11.78 -12.20 11.66
C TYR A 190 -10.68 -11.14 11.55
N LEU A 191 -10.22 -10.85 10.32
CA LEU A 191 -9.18 -9.86 10.07
C LEU A 191 -9.56 -8.47 10.59
N VAL A 192 -10.81 -8.05 10.37
CA VAL A 192 -11.32 -6.75 10.87
C VAL A 192 -11.40 -6.76 12.41
N ASP A 193 -11.81 -7.86 13.04
CA ASP A 193 -11.93 -7.93 14.51
C ASP A 193 -10.59 -7.80 15.23
N ILE A 194 -9.48 -8.23 14.61
CA ILE A 194 -8.13 -8.13 15.19
C ILE A 194 -7.38 -6.86 14.77
N TYR A 195 -7.82 -6.18 13.71
CA TYR A 195 -7.11 -5.02 13.13
C TYR A 195 -6.88 -3.92 14.16
N GLY A 196 -5.64 -3.40 14.22
CA GLY A 196 -5.22 -2.39 15.19
C GLY A 196 -5.10 -2.88 16.64
N LYS A 197 -5.39 -4.15 16.92
CA LYS A 197 -5.31 -4.76 18.27
C LYS A 197 -4.21 -5.81 18.38
N HIS A 198 -3.99 -6.56 17.31
CA HIS A 198 -3.00 -7.62 17.18
C HIS A 198 -2.39 -7.59 15.80
N ILE A 199 -1.24 -8.22 15.63
CA ILE A 199 -0.60 -8.47 14.35
C ILE A 199 -0.55 -9.97 14.07
N LEU A 200 -0.85 -10.42 12.85
CA LEU A 200 -0.66 -11.81 12.45
C LEU A 200 0.80 -12.04 12.05
N SER A 201 1.39 -13.10 12.57
CA SER A 201 2.70 -13.56 12.10
C SER A 201 2.60 -14.16 10.70
N GLY A 202 3.53 -13.84 9.84
CA GLY A 202 3.58 -14.38 8.48
C GLY A 202 4.98 -14.78 8.06
N GLN A 203 5.05 -15.57 6.98
CA GLN A 203 6.28 -15.98 6.31
C GLN A 203 6.00 -16.36 4.86
N GLN A 204 6.78 -15.80 3.93
CA GLN A 204 6.80 -16.23 2.54
C GLN A 204 7.53 -17.57 2.42
N GLU A 205 6.95 -18.54 1.70
CA GLU A 205 7.64 -19.79 1.38
C GLU A 205 8.69 -19.60 0.29
N LEU A 206 9.63 -20.53 0.19
CA LEU A 206 10.58 -20.58 -0.92
C LEU A 206 9.83 -20.80 -2.23
N CYS A 207 9.78 -19.77 -3.06
CA CYS A 207 9.12 -19.79 -4.35
C CYS A 207 9.80 -20.78 -5.31
N GLY A 208 8.99 -21.44 -6.14
CA GLY A 208 9.47 -22.34 -7.18
C GLY A 208 10.07 -23.66 -6.67
N SER A 209 9.85 -24.01 -5.41
CA SER A 209 10.33 -25.28 -4.87
C SER A 209 9.51 -26.45 -5.42
N HIS A 210 10.16 -27.39 -6.09
CA HIS A 210 9.57 -28.67 -6.47
C HIS A 210 9.40 -29.62 -5.27
N ASN A 211 10.00 -29.27 -4.13
CA ASN A 211 10.05 -30.11 -2.96
C ASN A 211 9.18 -29.52 -1.86
N TYR A 212 8.15 -30.23 -1.46
CA TYR A 212 7.30 -29.89 -0.33
C TYR A 212 8.11 -29.59 0.95
N GLU A 213 9.17 -30.36 1.22
CA GLU A 213 10.06 -30.15 2.37
C GLU A 213 10.85 -28.83 2.24
N GLY A 214 11.35 -28.51 1.04
CA GLY A 214 12.08 -27.27 0.77
C GLY A 214 11.20 -26.02 0.99
N ALA A 215 9.93 -26.09 0.63
CA ALA A 215 8.97 -25.01 0.84
C ALA A 215 8.65 -24.73 2.32
N TYR A 216 9.08 -25.60 3.24
CA TYR A 216 8.88 -25.45 4.69
C TYR A 216 10.16 -25.05 5.45
N ALA A 217 11.27 -24.77 4.78
CA ALA A 217 12.55 -24.52 5.45
C ALA A 217 12.49 -23.36 6.46
N GLU A 218 11.88 -22.22 6.06
CA GLU A 218 11.72 -21.04 6.92
C GLU A 218 10.76 -21.31 8.08
N PHE A 219 9.70 -22.06 7.82
CA PHE A 219 8.72 -22.46 8.84
C PHE A 219 9.34 -23.38 9.88
N THR A 220 10.16 -24.33 9.46
CA THR A 220 10.91 -25.21 10.34
C THR A 220 11.88 -24.41 11.21
N TYR A 221 12.65 -23.50 10.60
CA TYR A 221 13.54 -22.59 11.32
C TYR A 221 12.81 -21.79 12.40
N LEU A 222 11.70 -21.14 12.04
CA LEU A 222 10.89 -20.36 12.98
C LEU A 222 10.34 -21.23 14.12
N LYS A 223 9.83 -22.43 13.78
CA LYS A 223 9.30 -23.38 14.78
C LYS A 223 10.38 -23.85 15.75
N GLU A 224 11.58 -24.16 15.27
CA GLU A 224 12.70 -24.57 16.10
C GLU A 224 13.19 -23.43 17.00
N LEU A 225 13.24 -22.19 16.46
CA LEU A 225 13.73 -21.03 17.18
C LEU A 225 12.72 -20.51 18.23
N THR A 226 11.45 -20.41 17.88
CA THR A 226 10.45 -19.70 18.67
C THR A 226 9.45 -20.64 19.37
N GLY A 227 9.37 -21.90 18.96
CA GLY A 227 8.34 -22.83 19.39
C GLY A 227 7.00 -22.67 18.67
N LYS A 228 6.82 -21.65 17.83
CA LYS A 228 5.58 -21.26 17.17
C LYS A 228 5.69 -21.33 15.65
N MET A 229 4.52 -21.38 14.98
CA MET A 229 4.44 -21.33 13.50
C MET A 229 3.74 -20.04 13.07
N PRO A 230 4.13 -19.46 11.92
CA PRO A 230 3.41 -18.32 11.35
C PRO A 230 1.93 -18.62 11.09
N ALA A 231 1.05 -17.66 11.32
CA ALA A 231 -0.38 -17.76 11.01
C ALA A 231 -0.66 -17.58 9.50
N VAL A 232 0.06 -16.66 8.86
CA VAL A 232 -0.03 -16.36 7.43
C VAL A 232 1.12 -17.03 6.68
N ARG A 233 0.80 -17.71 5.58
CA ARG A 233 1.81 -18.23 4.66
C ARG A 233 1.68 -17.56 3.31
N GLY A 234 2.80 -16.97 2.86
CA GLY A 234 2.91 -16.36 1.54
C GLY A 234 3.29 -17.41 0.49
N PHE A 235 2.64 -17.33 -0.65
CA PHE A 235 2.85 -18.18 -1.81
C PHE A 235 3.05 -17.32 -3.04
N ASP A 236 3.68 -17.88 -4.07
CA ASP A 236 3.85 -17.22 -5.35
C ASP A 236 3.45 -18.15 -6.50
N PHE A 237 2.49 -17.73 -7.30
CA PHE A 237 2.01 -18.48 -8.46
C PHE A 237 2.85 -18.24 -9.73
N MET A 238 4.10 -17.80 -9.57
CA MET A 238 5.00 -17.43 -10.66
C MET A 238 5.20 -18.51 -11.73
N ASN A 239 5.12 -19.80 -11.35
CA ASN A 239 5.34 -20.92 -12.27
C ASN A 239 4.12 -21.30 -13.10
N TYR A 240 2.95 -20.75 -12.77
CA TYR A 240 1.71 -21.00 -13.49
C TYR A 240 1.59 -20.05 -14.69
N ARG A 241 2.00 -20.55 -15.87
CA ARG A 241 2.08 -19.81 -17.14
C ARG A 241 1.41 -20.60 -18.25
N ALA A 242 0.65 -19.94 -19.11
CA ALA A 242 0.09 -20.53 -20.30
C ALA A 242 1.10 -20.61 -21.46
N GLY A 243 0.80 -21.46 -22.44
CA GLY A 243 1.52 -21.51 -23.70
C GLY A 243 2.80 -22.33 -23.71
N THR A 244 3.51 -22.21 -24.81
CA THR A 244 4.78 -22.90 -25.11
C THR A 244 5.79 -21.92 -25.70
N ASP A 245 7.07 -22.16 -25.48
CA ASP A 245 8.14 -21.45 -26.15
C ASP A 245 8.24 -21.79 -27.65
N SER A 246 9.17 -21.17 -28.36
CA SER A 246 9.41 -21.39 -29.80
C SER A 246 9.83 -22.81 -30.15
N THR A 247 10.22 -23.63 -29.16
CA THR A 247 10.57 -25.06 -29.33
C THR A 247 9.40 -26.00 -29.06
N GLY A 248 8.24 -25.48 -28.60
CA GLY A 248 7.07 -26.25 -28.21
C GLY A 248 7.11 -26.76 -26.76
N LYS A 249 8.09 -26.34 -25.95
CA LYS A 249 8.14 -26.64 -24.52
C LYS A 249 7.19 -25.73 -23.77
N LYS A 250 6.46 -26.27 -22.78
CA LYS A 250 5.57 -25.47 -21.91
C LYS A 250 6.38 -24.38 -21.19
N LEU A 251 5.83 -23.16 -21.16
CA LEU A 251 6.44 -22.03 -20.45
C LEU A 251 6.34 -22.20 -18.94
N GLY A 252 5.18 -22.62 -18.45
CA GLY A 252 4.95 -22.91 -17.05
C GLY A 252 5.09 -24.39 -16.69
N TRP A 253 5.13 -24.65 -15.40
CA TRP A 253 5.12 -26.00 -14.83
C TRP A 253 4.34 -26.00 -13.52
N ASP A 254 3.84 -27.18 -13.14
CA ASP A 254 3.09 -27.33 -11.90
C ASP A 254 4.04 -27.68 -10.76
N ASP A 255 4.21 -26.73 -9.85
CA ASP A 255 5.05 -26.87 -8.66
C ASP A 255 4.24 -27.27 -7.41
N LEU A 256 2.98 -27.64 -7.60
CA LEU A 256 2.04 -27.98 -6.54
C LEU A 256 1.78 -26.83 -5.55
N CYS A 257 1.96 -25.57 -5.98
CA CYS A 257 1.74 -24.42 -5.11
C CYS A 257 0.26 -24.28 -4.71
N ALA A 258 -0.66 -24.50 -5.64
CA ALA A 258 -2.11 -24.48 -5.36
C ALA A 258 -2.50 -25.53 -4.32
N GLU A 259 -1.91 -26.73 -4.40
CA GLU A 259 -2.11 -27.81 -3.41
C GLU A 259 -1.57 -27.40 -2.04
N ARG A 260 -0.40 -26.75 -1.97
CA ARG A 260 0.17 -26.26 -0.70
C ARG A 260 -0.69 -25.14 -0.08
N VAL A 261 -1.30 -24.27 -0.91
CA VAL A 261 -2.29 -23.27 -0.48
C VAL A 261 -3.49 -23.96 0.18
N ILE A 262 -4.01 -25.01 -0.48
CA ILE A 262 -5.16 -25.78 0.02
C ILE A 262 -4.82 -26.48 1.34
N ASP A 263 -3.67 -27.15 1.41
CA ASP A 263 -3.21 -27.84 2.62
C ASP A 263 -3.00 -26.87 3.79
N TRP A 264 -2.44 -25.69 3.52
CA TRP A 264 -2.20 -24.70 4.56
C TRP A 264 -3.49 -24.25 5.27
N TYR A 265 -4.54 -23.99 4.52
CA TYR A 265 -5.83 -23.61 5.08
C TYR A 265 -6.58 -24.82 5.65
N ASN A 266 -6.74 -25.90 4.88
CA ASN A 266 -7.61 -27.01 5.24
C ASN A 266 -7.02 -27.94 6.29
N GLU A 267 -5.70 -28.21 6.26
CA GLU A 267 -5.04 -29.15 7.17
C GLU A 267 -4.33 -28.47 8.33
N LYS A 268 -3.85 -27.23 8.13
CA LYS A 268 -3.12 -26.48 9.17
C LYS A 268 -3.96 -25.39 9.83
N GLY A 269 -5.05 -24.95 9.21
CA GLY A 269 -5.91 -23.88 9.71
C GLY A 269 -5.31 -22.48 9.52
N GLY A 270 -4.26 -22.32 8.71
CA GLY A 270 -3.56 -21.06 8.48
C GLY A 270 -4.18 -20.21 7.37
N ILE A 271 -3.74 -18.98 7.25
CA ILE A 271 -4.22 -18.00 6.27
C ILE A 271 -3.26 -17.96 5.06
N PRO A 272 -3.73 -18.26 3.83
CA PRO A 272 -2.89 -18.12 2.65
C PRO A 272 -2.94 -16.71 2.07
N THR A 273 -1.76 -16.15 1.75
CA THR A 273 -1.61 -14.97 0.89
C THR A 273 -0.84 -15.37 -0.37
N VAL A 274 -1.29 -14.95 -1.54
CA VAL A 274 -0.73 -15.37 -2.82
C VAL A 274 -0.40 -14.15 -3.67
N CYS A 275 0.86 -14.00 -4.06
CA CYS A 275 1.30 -13.07 -5.09
C CYS A 275 1.52 -13.77 -6.43
N TRP A 276 1.76 -12.98 -7.47
CA TRP A 276 2.03 -13.48 -8.80
C TRP A 276 3.16 -12.68 -9.46
N HIS A 277 4.39 -13.20 -9.38
CA HIS A 277 5.45 -12.72 -10.24
C HIS A 277 5.15 -13.15 -11.68
N TRP A 278 4.44 -12.29 -12.38
CA TRP A 278 3.90 -12.58 -13.70
C TRP A 278 4.96 -12.39 -14.77
N PHE A 279 5.55 -13.49 -15.22
CA PHE A 279 6.46 -13.47 -16.36
C PHE A 279 5.77 -12.87 -17.59
N SER A 280 6.53 -12.29 -18.52
CA SER A 280 5.94 -11.76 -19.77
C SER A 280 5.05 -12.81 -20.43
N PRO A 281 3.76 -12.53 -20.61
CA PRO A 281 2.82 -13.49 -21.19
C PRO A 281 3.27 -13.99 -22.56
N GLY A 282 3.11 -15.31 -22.79
CA GLY A 282 3.55 -15.94 -24.05
C GLY A 282 5.06 -15.86 -24.31
N ASP A 283 5.87 -15.47 -23.32
CA ASP A 283 7.31 -15.19 -23.44
C ASP A 283 7.62 -14.08 -24.47
N ILE A 284 6.64 -13.19 -24.74
CA ILE A 284 6.79 -12.11 -25.72
C ILE A 284 7.82 -11.11 -25.21
N GLY A 285 8.92 -10.94 -25.97
CA GLY A 285 10.02 -10.04 -25.61
C GLY A 285 10.77 -10.41 -24.35
N GLY A 286 10.50 -11.60 -23.76
CA GLY A 286 11.17 -12.07 -22.56
C GLY A 286 12.59 -12.57 -22.84
N SER A 287 13.49 -12.38 -21.89
CA SER A 287 14.86 -12.87 -21.92
C SER A 287 15.14 -13.73 -20.69
N GLY A 288 14.78 -15.04 -20.74
CA GLY A 288 15.11 -16.01 -19.71
C GLY A 288 14.19 -16.06 -18.50
N ASP A 289 14.72 -16.44 -17.33
CA ASP A 289 13.97 -16.84 -16.15
C ASP A 289 13.47 -15.68 -15.26
N ARG A 290 13.55 -14.44 -15.74
CA ARG A 290 13.23 -13.24 -14.98
C ARG A 290 12.39 -12.21 -15.78
N SER A 291 11.67 -12.64 -16.80
CA SER A 291 10.92 -11.74 -17.71
C SER A 291 9.73 -11.02 -17.07
N PHE A 292 9.57 -11.11 -15.76
CA PHE A 292 8.71 -10.22 -14.98
C PHE A 292 9.40 -8.86 -14.69
N TYR A 293 10.74 -8.78 -14.72
CA TYR A 293 11.44 -7.49 -14.61
C TYR A 293 11.42 -6.70 -15.92
N THR A 294 11.29 -5.39 -15.81
CA THR A 294 11.29 -4.46 -16.95
C THR A 294 12.57 -4.56 -17.78
N ASP A 295 13.73 -4.79 -17.14
CA ASP A 295 15.02 -4.90 -17.83
C ASP A 295 15.17 -6.24 -18.59
N ASP A 296 14.37 -7.24 -18.25
CA ASP A 296 14.42 -8.59 -18.81
C ASP A 296 13.28 -8.87 -19.81
N THR A 297 12.48 -7.86 -20.16
CA THR A 297 11.39 -8.00 -21.16
C THR A 297 11.12 -6.70 -21.91
N THR A 298 10.59 -6.83 -23.12
CA THR A 298 10.01 -5.73 -23.91
C THR A 298 8.48 -5.82 -24.00
N PHE A 299 7.87 -6.64 -23.15
CA PHE A 299 6.41 -6.78 -23.07
C PHE A 299 5.78 -5.43 -22.69
N SER A 300 4.79 -4.99 -23.46
CA SER A 300 4.12 -3.71 -23.26
C SER A 300 2.72 -3.91 -22.68
N ILE A 301 2.46 -3.29 -21.53
CA ILE A 301 1.15 -3.31 -20.88
C ILE A 301 0.08 -2.61 -21.75
N SER A 302 0.42 -1.49 -22.40
CA SER A 302 -0.52 -0.78 -23.30
C SER A 302 -0.94 -1.63 -24.50
N LYS A 303 0.00 -2.42 -25.05
CA LYS A 303 -0.37 -3.40 -26.08
C LYS A 303 -1.18 -4.54 -25.52
N ALA A 304 -0.88 -5.03 -24.31
CA ALA A 304 -1.63 -6.09 -23.66
C ALA A 304 -3.10 -5.68 -23.42
N LEU A 305 -3.34 -4.41 -23.14
CA LEU A 305 -4.69 -3.83 -22.99
C LEU A 305 -5.38 -3.52 -24.34
N THR A 306 -4.63 -3.55 -25.45
CA THR A 306 -5.21 -3.32 -26.80
C THR A 306 -5.73 -4.62 -27.40
N PRO A 307 -7.05 -4.78 -27.62
CA PRO A 307 -7.64 -6.01 -28.14
C PRO A 307 -7.01 -6.50 -29.45
N GLY A 308 -6.75 -7.82 -29.52
CA GLY A 308 -6.27 -8.51 -30.73
C GLY A 308 -4.76 -8.38 -30.99
N THR A 309 -4.00 -7.68 -30.18
CA THR A 309 -2.54 -7.69 -30.26
C THR A 309 -1.97 -9.04 -29.77
N PRO A 310 -0.77 -9.43 -30.19
CA PRO A 310 -0.12 -10.64 -29.66
C PRO A 310 0.01 -10.62 -28.13
N GLU A 311 0.35 -9.45 -27.56
CA GLU A 311 0.47 -9.23 -26.12
C GLU A 311 -0.88 -9.42 -25.40
N ASN A 312 -1.99 -8.92 -26.00
CA ASN A 312 -3.34 -9.09 -25.46
C ASN A 312 -3.75 -10.57 -25.44
N ILE A 313 -3.56 -11.27 -26.58
CA ILE A 313 -3.91 -12.69 -26.70
C ILE A 313 -3.14 -13.53 -25.68
N ALA A 314 -1.84 -13.26 -25.52
CA ALA A 314 -1.00 -13.98 -24.57
C ALA A 314 -1.39 -13.68 -23.11
N MET A 315 -1.67 -12.42 -22.78
CA MET A 315 -2.13 -11.99 -21.46
C MET A 315 -3.44 -12.68 -21.08
N LEU A 316 -4.42 -12.69 -21.99
CA LEU A 316 -5.72 -13.35 -21.74
C LEU A 316 -5.57 -14.86 -21.55
N ALA A 317 -4.65 -15.51 -22.26
CA ALA A 317 -4.37 -16.94 -22.08
C ALA A 317 -3.76 -17.23 -20.70
N ASP A 318 -2.86 -16.37 -20.20
CA ASP A 318 -2.31 -16.50 -18.85
C ASP A 318 -3.37 -16.25 -17.78
N ILE A 319 -4.25 -15.25 -17.96
CA ILE A 319 -5.37 -14.97 -17.05
C ILE A 319 -6.30 -16.18 -16.96
N GLU A 320 -6.68 -16.78 -18.09
CA GLU A 320 -7.52 -18.00 -18.12
C GLU A 320 -6.85 -19.16 -17.38
N PHE A 321 -5.55 -19.38 -17.63
CA PHE A 321 -4.79 -20.43 -16.96
C PHE A 321 -4.73 -20.21 -15.45
N MET A 322 -4.42 -18.97 -15.02
CA MET A 322 -4.42 -18.59 -13.61
C MET A 322 -5.79 -18.74 -12.96
N ALA A 323 -6.86 -18.36 -13.67
CA ALA A 323 -8.23 -18.56 -13.20
C ALA A 323 -8.52 -20.05 -12.92
N GLY A 324 -8.01 -20.96 -13.76
CA GLY A 324 -8.11 -22.41 -13.52
C GLY A 324 -7.43 -22.87 -12.23
N LYS A 325 -6.26 -22.31 -11.88
CA LYS A 325 -5.54 -22.61 -10.64
C LYS A 325 -6.23 -22.02 -9.41
N LEU A 326 -6.68 -20.77 -9.48
CA LEU A 326 -7.47 -20.14 -8.43
C LEU A 326 -8.82 -20.83 -8.22
N LYS A 327 -9.43 -21.34 -9.29
CA LYS A 327 -10.66 -22.14 -9.21
C LYS A 327 -10.46 -23.46 -8.48
N GLN A 328 -9.33 -24.14 -8.69
CA GLN A 328 -8.95 -25.33 -7.90
C GLN A 328 -8.92 -25.01 -6.41
N VAL A 329 -8.35 -23.87 -6.02
CA VAL A 329 -8.28 -23.39 -4.63
C VAL A 329 -9.69 -23.07 -4.09
N GLN A 330 -10.52 -22.38 -4.90
CA GLN A 330 -11.90 -22.08 -4.52
C GLN A 330 -12.75 -23.35 -4.32
N ASP A 331 -12.61 -24.34 -5.22
CA ASP A 331 -13.37 -25.59 -5.13
C ASP A 331 -13.03 -26.42 -3.89
N ALA A 332 -11.86 -26.17 -3.30
CA ALA A 332 -11.45 -26.73 -2.02
C ALA A 332 -11.95 -25.89 -0.81
N GLY A 333 -12.74 -24.83 -1.02
CA GLY A 333 -13.30 -23.98 0.04
C GLY A 333 -12.25 -23.08 0.70
N VAL A 334 -11.20 -22.66 -0.02
CA VAL A 334 -10.09 -21.89 0.56
C VAL A 334 -10.18 -20.42 0.17
N PRO A 335 -10.32 -19.48 1.13
CA PRO A 335 -10.19 -18.06 0.88
C PRO A 335 -8.72 -17.68 0.72
N VAL A 336 -8.42 -16.70 -0.14
CA VAL A 336 -7.06 -16.29 -0.47
C VAL A 336 -6.93 -14.78 -0.36
N LEU A 337 -5.90 -14.28 0.35
CA LEU A 337 -5.44 -12.91 0.23
C LEU A 337 -4.67 -12.79 -1.10
N TRP A 338 -5.38 -12.36 -2.17
CA TRP A 338 -4.86 -12.30 -3.52
C TRP A 338 -4.16 -10.97 -3.82
N ARG A 339 -2.87 -11.01 -4.11
CA ARG A 339 -1.99 -9.85 -4.29
C ARG A 339 -1.33 -9.83 -5.68
N PRO A 340 -2.08 -9.54 -6.75
CA PRO A 340 -1.52 -9.40 -8.09
C PRO A 340 -0.87 -8.02 -8.26
N LEU A 341 0.00 -7.87 -9.26
CA LEU A 341 0.63 -6.63 -9.70
C LEU A 341 1.31 -5.84 -8.57
N HIS A 342 1.89 -6.55 -7.61
CA HIS A 342 2.59 -5.94 -6.48
C HIS A 342 3.76 -5.06 -6.93
N GLU A 343 4.14 -4.07 -6.10
CA GLU A 343 5.27 -3.16 -6.32
C GLU A 343 5.25 -2.38 -7.66
N ALA A 344 4.07 -2.20 -8.28
CA ALA A 344 3.93 -1.61 -9.60
C ALA A 344 4.57 -0.21 -9.72
N GLU A 345 4.39 0.65 -8.71
CA GLU A 345 4.93 2.03 -8.70
C GLU A 345 6.47 2.07 -8.69
N GLY A 346 7.14 0.96 -8.34
CA GLY A 346 8.59 0.82 -8.42
C GLY A 346 9.12 0.81 -9.86
N GLY A 347 8.29 0.42 -10.82
CA GLY A 347 8.62 0.41 -12.25
C GLY A 347 9.61 -0.66 -12.69
N TRP A 348 10.08 -1.52 -11.76
CA TRP A 348 10.98 -2.63 -12.09
C TRP A 348 10.28 -3.88 -12.61
N PHE A 349 8.95 -3.96 -12.48
CA PHE A 349 8.14 -5.00 -13.10
C PHE A 349 7.40 -4.45 -14.32
N TRP A 350 7.19 -5.29 -15.35
CA TRP A 350 6.60 -4.85 -16.61
C TRP A 350 5.20 -4.25 -16.44
N TRP A 351 4.43 -4.67 -15.45
CA TRP A 351 3.09 -4.10 -15.17
C TRP A 351 3.12 -2.69 -14.58
N GLY A 352 4.28 -2.20 -14.12
CA GLY A 352 4.49 -0.84 -13.65
C GLY A 352 5.29 0.05 -14.62
N ALA A 353 5.90 -0.55 -15.66
CA ALA A 353 6.87 0.13 -16.51
C ALA A 353 6.33 1.33 -17.30
N GLU A 354 5.06 1.31 -17.67
CA GLU A 354 4.42 2.35 -18.49
C GLU A 354 3.58 3.33 -17.65
N GLY A 355 3.70 3.30 -16.32
CA GLY A 355 3.05 4.24 -15.42
C GLY A 355 1.74 3.75 -14.81
N SER A 356 1.09 4.64 -14.06
CA SER A 356 -0.05 4.27 -13.21
C SER A 356 -1.33 3.94 -13.99
N GLU A 357 -1.63 4.70 -15.04
CA GLU A 357 -2.90 4.56 -15.77
C GLU A 357 -3.10 3.15 -16.34
N PRO A 358 -2.19 2.59 -17.18
CA PRO A 358 -2.37 1.25 -17.69
C PRO A 358 -2.27 0.16 -16.60
N CYS A 359 -1.52 0.39 -15.51
CA CYS A 359 -1.47 -0.54 -14.40
C CYS A 359 -2.81 -0.64 -13.66
N VAL A 360 -3.44 0.49 -13.38
CA VAL A 360 -4.78 0.56 -12.77
C VAL A 360 -5.81 -0.14 -13.67
N GLU A 361 -5.76 0.10 -14.98
CA GLU A 361 -6.64 -0.56 -15.96
C GLU A 361 -6.45 -2.08 -15.94
N LEU A 362 -5.19 -2.56 -15.94
CA LEU A 362 -4.90 -3.99 -15.85
C LEU A 362 -5.41 -4.62 -14.54
N TYR A 363 -5.23 -3.93 -13.40
CA TYR A 363 -5.73 -4.44 -12.11
C TYR A 363 -7.26 -4.59 -12.12
N ARG A 364 -7.96 -3.59 -12.65
CA ARG A 364 -9.42 -3.61 -12.78
C ARG A 364 -9.88 -4.68 -13.76
N LEU A 365 -9.14 -4.89 -14.87
CA LEU A 365 -9.39 -5.99 -15.80
C LEU A 365 -9.26 -7.36 -15.11
N LEU A 366 -8.22 -7.57 -14.31
CA LEU A 366 -8.04 -8.80 -13.53
C LEU A 366 -9.20 -9.00 -12.54
N TYR A 367 -9.59 -7.93 -11.84
CA TYR A 367 -10.73 -7.98 -10.92
C TYR A 367 -12.02 -8.39 -11.63
N ASP A 368 -12.36 -7.73 -12.74
CA ASP A 368 -13.58 -8.01 -13.51
C ASP A 368 -13.58 -9.44 -14.06
N LYS A 369 -12.47 -9.88 -14.66
CA LYS A 369 -12.36 -11.23 -15.20
C LYS A 369 -12.45 -12.29 -14.10
N PHE A 370 -11.66 -12.19 -13.07
CA PHE A 370 -11.66 -13.20 -12.02
C PHE A 370 -12.98 -13.24 -11.25
N THR A 371 -13.56 -12.09 -10.92
CA THR A 371 -14.79 -12.02 -10.13
C THR A 371 -16.04 -12.35 -10.95
N TYR A 372 -16.19 -11.73 -12.12
CA TYR A 372 -17.46 -11.83 -12.88
C TYR A 372 -17.42 -12.83 -14.03
N GLU A 373 -16.31 -12.95 -14.76
CA GLU A 373 -16.22 -13.88 -15.89
C GLU A 373 -15.91 -15.31 -15.41
N TYR A 374 -14.90 -15.48 -14.51
CA TYR A 374 -14.53 -16.81 -14.01
C TYR A 374 -15.21 -17.20 -12.70
N GLY A 375 -15.94 -16.29 -12.05
CA GLY A 375 -16.69 -16.55 -10.82
C GLY A 375 -15.81 -16.94 -9.62
N LEU A 376 -14.63 -16.34 -9.51
CA LEU A 376 -13.72 -16.55 -8.40
C LEU A 376 -14.15 -15.69 -7.21
N ASN A 377 -14.89 -16.28 -6.30
CA ASN A 377 -15.54 -15.60 -5.19
C ASN A 377 -14.82 -15.80 -3.83
N ASN A 378 -13.69 -16.48 -3.84
CA ASN A 378 -12.87 -16.75 -2.66
C ASN A 378 -11.71 -15.78 -2.47
N LEU A 379 -11.55 -14.80 -3.38
CA LEU A 379 -10.42 -13.86 -3.38
C LEU A 379 -10.74 -12.63 -2.52
N ILE A 380 -9.82 -12.29 -1.61
CA ILE A 380 -9.75 -11.03 -0.88
C ILE A 380 -8.63 -10.21 -1.52
N TRP A 381 -8.98 -9.09 -2.16
CA TRP A 381 -8.10 -8.35 -3.05
C TRP A 381 -7.14 -7.43 -2.31
N VAL A 382 -5.84 -7.65 -2.50
CA VAL A 382 -4.76 -6.90 -1.87
C VAL A 382 -4.01 -6.08 -2.90
N TRP A 383 -3.96 -4.76 -2.71
CA TRP A 383 -3.16 -3.84 -3.52
C TRP A 383 -1.90 -3.45 -2.77
N THR A 384 -0.70 -3.68 -3.34
CA THR A 384 0.56 -3.18 -2.79
C THR A 384 0.79 -1.74 -3.22
N SER A 385 0.87 -0.82 -2.25
CA SER A 385 1.09 0.60 -2.45
C SER A 385 2.40 1.05 -1.82
N TYR A 386 2.97 2.14 -2.35
CA TYR A 386 3.94 2.96 -1.62
C TYR A 386 3.22 4.10 -0.88
N ASP A 387 3.98 4.87 -0.11
CA ASP A 387 3.50 6.05 0.62
C ASP A 387 4.00 7.37 0.01
N PHE A 388 4.24 7.37 -1.31
CA PHE A 388 4.68 8.55 -2.04
C PHE A 388 3.48 9.46 -2.37
N GLU A 389 3.76 10.74 -2.61
CA GLU A 389 2.73 11.67 -3.12
C GLU A 389 2.15 11.26 -4.49
N THR A 390 2.81 10.33 -5.22
CA THR A 390 2.34 9.75 -6.49
C THR A 390 1.44 8.55 -6.32
N SER A 391 1.49 7.88 -5.16
CA SER A 391 0.80 6.62 -4.90
C SER A 391 -0.73 6.68 -5.07
N PRO A 392 -1.42 7.81 -4.79
CA PRO A 392 -2.84 7.91 -5.06
C PRO A 392 -3.23 7.71 -6.53
N ALA A 393 -2.33 8.03 -7.48
CA ALA A 393 -2.57 7.80 -8.91
C ALA A 393 -2.48 6.31 -9.31
N TRP A 394 -1.84 5.48 -8.48
CA TRP A 394 -1.68 4.05 -8.70
C TRP A 394 -2.77 3.21 -8.01
N TYR A 395 -3.55 3.82 -7.11
CA TYR A 395 -4.57 3.12 -6.36
C TYR A 395 -5.77 2.75 -7.25
N PRO A 396 -6.11 1.45 -7.40
CA PRO A 396 -7.15 1.03 -8.34
C PRO A 396 -8.57 1.42 -7.93
N GLY A 397 -8.79 1.75 -6.67
CA GLY A 397 -10.08 2.21 -6.14
C GLY A 397 -10.64 1.34 -5.02
N ASP A 398 -11.45 1.96 -4.14
CA ASP A 398 -12.06 1.32 -2.97
C ASP A 398 -13.04 0.19 -3.36
N ASP A 399 -13.52 0.18 -4.60
CA ASP A 399 -14.49 -0.78 -5.13
C ASP A 399 -13.88 -2.10 -5.62
N VAL A 400 -12.54 -2.15 -5.76
CA VAL A 400 -11.81 -3.34 -6.23
C VAL A 400 -10.67 -3.76 -5.30
N VAL A 401 -10.47 -3.07 -4.17
CA VAL A 401 -9.41 -3.36 -3.18
C VAL A 401 -10.05 -3.61 -1.81
N ASP A 402 -9.68 -4.70 -1.15
CA ASP A 402 -10.09 -5.04 0.22
C ASP A 402 -9.05 -4.62 1.25
N ILE A 403 -7.76 -4.83 0.96
CA ILE A 403 -6.63 -4.58 1.86
C ILE A 403 -5.53 -3.82 1.10
N VAL A 404 -4.92 -2.83 1.75
CA VAL A 404 -3.72 -2.16 1.23
C VAL A 404 -2.49 -2.82 1.81
N GLY A 405 -1.60 -3.27 0.93
CA GLY A 405 -0.30 -3.86 1.28
C GLY A 405 0.83 -2.86 1.17
N TYR A 406 1.92 -3.12 1.89
CA TYR A 406 3.19 -2.42 1.79
C TYR A 406 4.34 -3.40 1.88
N ASP A 407 5.27 -3.33 0.93
CA ASP A 407 6.46 -4.17 0.90
C ASP A 407 7.63 -3.39 1.51
N LYS A 408 7.92 -3.70 2.81
CA LYS A 408 8.87 -2.98 3.67
C LYS A 408 10.28 -3.51 3.52
N TYR A 409 11.08 -2.89 2.64
CA TYR A 409 12.52 -3.18 2.50
C TYR A 409 13.33 -1.93 2.87
N ASN A 410 13.51 -1.68 4.17
CA ASN A 410 14.08 -0.44 4.68
C ASN A 410 15.21 -0.64 5.73
N ALA A 411 15.90 -1.78 5.69
CA ALA A 411 17.14 -1.95 6.44
C ALA A 411 18.16 -0.88 6.04
N LYS A 412 18.71 -0.18 7.03
CA LYS A 412 19.63 0.93 6.81
C LYS A 412 21.07 0.50 7.04
N ASP A 413 21.95 0.70 6.05
CA ASP A 413 23.39 0.42 6.14
C ASP A 413 23.71 -1.02 6.61
N GLY A 414 22.85 -1.98 6.22
CA GLY A 414 22.97 -3.39 6.62
C GLY A 414 22.56 -3.67 8.07
N LEU A 415 21.88 -2.73 8.73
CA LEU A 415 21.31 -2.90 10.06
C LEU A 415 19.79 -3.07 9.97
N PRO A 416 19.21 -3.96 10.81
CA PRO A 416 17.77 -4.19 10.81
C PRO A 416 17.02 -2.95 11.29
N ASN A 417 15.93 -2.58 10.61
CA ASN A 417 15.04 -1.53 11.07
C ASN A 417 13.86 -2.13 11.83
N GLY A 418 13.98 -2.14 13.16
CA GLY A 418 12.93 -2.64 14.07
C GLY A 418 11.77 -1.68 14.34
N SER A 419 11.75 -0.49 13.73
CA SER A 419 10.63 0.46 13.82
C SER A 419 9.37 -0.12 13.20
N ALA A 420 8.23 0.26 13.74
CA ALA A 420 6.92 -0.03 13.15
C ALA A 420 6.56 0.89 12.00
N ILE A 421 7.41 1.89 11.67
CA ILE A 421 7.24 2.89 10.61
C ILE A 421 5.82 3.47 10.57
N SER A 422 5.40 4.07 11.69
CA SER A 422 4.03 4.58 11.84
C SER A 422 3.68 5.68 10.82
N SER A 423 4.65 6.50 10.38
CA SER A 423 4.42 7.49 9.32
C SER A 423 3.93 6.84 8.02
N THR A 424 4.62 5.80 7.55
CA THR A 424 4.23 5.02 6.37
C THR A 424 2.88 4.33 6.58
N PHE A 425 2.69 3.67 7.74
CA PHE A 425 1.43 3.02 8.06
C PHE A 425 0.23 3.98 7.93
N TYR A 426 0.30 5.16 8.55
CA TYR A 426 -0.80 6.11 8.51
C TYR A 426 -0.96 6.83 7.17
N ASN A 427 0.11 6.99 6.38
CA ASN A 427 0.00 7.47 5.00
C ASN A 427 -0.84 6.48 4.15
N LEU A 428 -0.64 5.17 4.34
CA LEU A 428 -1.44 4.14 3.67
C LEU A 428 -2.90 4.09 4.18
N VAL A 429 -3.12 4.30 5.48
CA VAL A 429 -4.48 4.45 6.02
C VAL A 429 -5.18 5.66 5.41
N GLN A 430 -4.47 6.80 5.27
CA GLN A 430 -5.00 8.02 4.65
C GLN A 430 -5.33 7.83 3.16
N LEU A 431 -4.59 6.98 2.43
CA LEU A 431 -4.84 6.69 1.01
C LEU A 431 -6.30 6.28 0.75
N THR A 432 -6.91 5.56 1.69
CA THR A 432 -8.29 5.07 1.59
C THR A 432 -9.26 5.83 2.52
N GLY A 433 -8.80 6.90 3.17
CA GLY A 433 -9.60 7.62 4.18
C GLY A 433 -9.98 6.73 5.38
N GLY A 434 -9.11 5.76 5.74
CA GLY A 434 -9.32 4.84 6.86
C GLY A 434 -10.30 3.69 6.60
N LYS A 435 -10.73 3.49 5.35
CA LYS A 435 -11.74 2.47 5.01
C LYS A 435 -11.18 1.05 4.86
N LYS A 436 -9.89 0.91 4.62
CA LYS A 436 -9.24 -0.38 4.34
C LYS A 436 -8.20 -0.70 5.40
N MET A 437 -8.04 -1.99 5.70
CA MET A 437 -6.94 -2.47 6.53
C MET A 437 -5.61 -2.31 5.80
N VAL A 438 -4.52 -2.15 6.57
CA VAL A 438 -3.15 -2.01 6.04
C VAL A 438 -2.27 -3.13 6.59
N ALA A 439 -1.46 -3.75 5.71
CA ALA A 439 -0.62 -4.90 6.05
C ALA A 439 0.81 -4.74 5.51
N MET A 440 1.82 -5.32 6.18
CA MET A 440 3.15 -5.54 5.62
C MET A 440 3.11 -6.83 4.78
N THR A 441 2.86 -6.68 3.47
CA THR A 441 2.68 -7.81 2.56
C THR A 441 3.96 -8.52 2.21
N GLU A 442 5.08 -7.78 2.25
CA GLU A 442 6.45 -8.28 2.29
C GLU A 442 7.31 -7.45 3.23
N ASN A 443 8.37 -8.02 3.76
CA ASN A 443 9.35 -7.24 4.52
C ASN A 443 10.72 -7.91 4.61
N ASP A 444 11.76 -7.10 4.84
CA ASP A 444 13.10 -7.54 5.19
C ASP A 444 13.19 -7.83 6.71
N THR A 445 12.98 -6.79 7.53
CA THR A 445 13.02 -6.84 8.99
C THR A 445 11.60 -6.84 9.56
N ILE A 446 11.30 -7.80 10.42
CA ILE A 446 10.07 -7.79 11.23
C ILE A 446 10.22 -6.69 12.29
N PRO A 447 9.26 -5.76 12.41
CA PRO A 447 9.29 -4.74 13.46
C PRO A 447 9.36 -5.39 14.85
N ARG A 448 10.02 -4.71 15.78
CA ARG A 448 9.96 -5.16 17.19
C ARG A 448 8.55 -4.98 17.72
N VAL A 449 8.07 -5.94 18.48
CA VAL A 449 6.72 -5.87 19.07
C VAL A 449 6.56 -4.65 19.99
N SER A 450 7.61 -4.29 20.72
CA SER A 450 7.64 -3.06 21.54
C SER A 450 7.43 -1.80 20.70
N ASN A 451 7.99 -1.76 19.48
CA ASN A 451 7.83 -0.61 18.60
C ASN A 451 6.43 -0.58 17.98
N LEU A 452 5.85 -1.72 17.57
CA LEU A 452 4.46 -1.78 17.10
C LEU A 452 3.50 -1.15 18.11
N ILE A 453 3.66 -1.51 19.40
CA ILE A 453 2.82 -0.99 20.50
C ILE A 453 3.14 0.49 20.77
N ASN A 454 4.41 0.84 20.89
CA ASN A 454 4.84 2.19 21.28
C ASN A 454 4.62 3.23 20.17
N GLU A 455 4.83 2.85 18.90
CA GLU A 455 4.62 3.72 17.74
C GLU A 455 3.16 3.71 17.26
N MET A 456 2.31 2.86 17.85
CA MET A 456 0.87 2.75 17.58
C MET A 456 0.53 2.44 16.11
N ALA A 457 1.37 1.65 15.42
CA ALA A 457 1.12 1.24 14.04
C ALA A 457 0.39 -0.11 14.01
N GLY A 458 -0.87 -0.10 13.60
CA GLY A 458 -1.77 -1.25 13.65
C GLY A 458 -1.70 -2.16 12.42
N TRP A 459 -0.51 -2.52 11.95
CA TRP A 459 -0.32 -3.43 10.82
C TRP A 459 -1.06 -4.74 11.01
N LEU A 460 -1.84 -5.18 9.99
CA LEU A 460 -2.65 -6.39 10.06
C LEU A 460 -1.80 -7.66 10.17
N TYR A 461 -0.77 -7.78 9.34
CA TYR A 461 0.21 -8.86 9.37
C TYR A 461 1.57 -8.39 8.87
N PHE A 462 2.61 -9.16 9.14
CA PHE A 462 3.91 -9.10 8.49
C PHE A 462 4.17 -10.40 7.73
N CYS A 463 4.96 -10.36 6.65
CA CYS A 463 5.31 -11.54 5.86
C CYS A 463 6.73 -11.38 5.27
N PRO A 464 7.81 -11.66 6.05
CA PRO A 464 9.16 -11.52 5.55
C PRO A 464 9.39 -12.43 4.34
N TRP A 465 10.21 -11.93 3.39
CA TRP A 465 10.58 -12.72 2.23
C TRP A 465 11.36 -13.97 2.64
N TYR A 466 11.44 -14.97 1.78
CA TYR A 466 12.03 -16.27 2.11
C TYR A 466 13.56 -16.23 2.20
N GLY A 467 14.14 -17.36 2.65
CA GLY A 467 15.58 -17.59 2.71
C GLY A 467 16.29 -16.73 3.74
N TRP A 468 17.37 -16.10 3.33
CA TRP A 468 18.23 -15.31 4.21
C TRP A 468 17.53 -14.10 4.83
N TRP A 469 16.44 -13.61 4.25
CA TRP A 469 15.69 -12.49 4.80
C TRP A 469 15.18 -12.75 6.22
N VAL A 470 14.67 -13.96 6.49
CA VAL A 470 14.21 -14.32 7.83
C VAL A 470 15.29 -15.04 8.65
N THR A 471 16.21 -15.79 8.00
CA THR A 471 17.19 -16.60 8.73
C THR A 471 18.47 -15.85 9.11
N SER A 472 18.73 -14.68 8.51
CA SER A 472 19.89 -13.85 8.80
C SER A 472 19.66 -12.97 10.03
N GLU A 473 20.54 -13.07 11.02
CA GLU A 473 20.53 -12.16 12.18
C GLU A 473 20.82 -10.71 11.83
N GLN A 474 21.35 -10.44 10.64
CA GLN A 474 21.54 -9.10 10.10
C GLN A 474 20.21 -8.42 9.76
N ASN A 475 19.20 -9.19 9.32
CA ASN A 475 17.87 -8.69 9.03
C ASN A 475 16.92 -8.89 10.22
N ASN A 476 16.95 -10.08 10.81
CA ASN A 476 16.05 -10.47 11.88
C ASN A 476 16.84 -11.12 13.03
N PRO A 477 17.31 -10.34 14.02
CA PRO A 477 17.94 -10.87 15.22
C PRO A 477 17.06 -11.91 15.90
N LYS A 478 17.66 -13.04 16.32
CA LYS A 478 16.92 -14.16 16.92
C LYS A 478 16.07 -13.74 18.12
N GLU A 479 16.61 -12.85 18.94
CA GLU A 479 15.91 -12.34 20.12
C GLU A 479 14.63 -11.58 19.75
N TRP A 480 14.63 -10.86 18.60
CA TRP A 480 13.47 -10.12 18.12
C TRP A 480 12.40 -11.09 17.58
N LEU A 481 12.82 -12.16 16.88
CA LEU A 481 11.91 -13.21 16.43
C LEU A 481 11.25 -13.91 17.62
N ILE A 482 12.03 -14.28 18.63
CA ILE A 482 11.50 -14.91 19.86
C ILE A 482 10.53 -13.95 20.58
N GLU A 483 10.93 -12.68 20.78
CA GLU A 483 10.09 -11.65 21.40
C GLU A 483 8.75 -11.51 20.65
N MET A 484 8.78 -11.44 19.32
CA MET A 484 7.59 -11.28 18.48
C MET A 484 6.67 -12.49 18.60
N TYR A 485 7.18 -13.70 18.31
CA TYR A 485 6.36 -14.92 18.24
C TYR A 485 5.84 -15.43 19.60
N GLN A 486 6.40 -14.94 20.71
CA GLN A 486 5.96 -15.25 22.06
C GLN A 486 5.14 -14.12 22.73
N SER A 487 4.87 -13.05 22.00
CA SER A 487 4.09 -11.92 22.50
C SER A 487 2.60 -12.15 22.33
N ASP A 488 1.80 -11.81 23.34
CA ASP A 488 0.33 -11.79 23.27
C ASP A 488 -0.21 -10.81 22.19
N TYR A 489 0.62 -9.90 21.68
CA TYR A 489 0.26 -8.98 20.60
C TYR A 489 0.33 -9.65 19.21
N CYS A 490 1.16 -10.70 19.05
CA CYS A 490 1.37 -11.40 17.80
C CYS A 490 0.60 -12.73 17.79
N ILE A 491 -0.33 -12.86 16.87
CA ILE A 491 -1.11 -14.09 16.69
C ILE A 491 -0.31 -15.06 15.81
N THR A 492 -0.11 -16.28 16.32
CA THR A 492 0.56 -17.39 15.63
C THR A 492 -0.46 -18.46 15.20
N LEU A 493 -0.03 -19.45 14.40
CA LEU A 493 -0.90 -20.46 13.80
C LEU A 493 -1.79 -21.19 14.82
N ASP A 494 -1.23 -21.56 15.97
CA ASP A 494 -1.92 -22.29 17.04
C ASP A 494 -2.89 -21.42 17.85
N GLU A 495 -2.93 -20.12 17.59
CA GLU A 495 -3.82 -19.14 18.24
C GLU A 495 -4.96 -18.68 17.33
N LEU A 496 -4.95 -19.12 16.06
CA LEU A 496 -6.04 -18.83 15.14
C LEU A 496 -7.33 -19.53 15.58
N PRO A 497 -8.49 -18.87 15.49
CA PRO A 497 -9.78 -19.53 15.66
C PRO A 497 -10.07 -20.46 14.48
N ASP A 498 -11.15 -21.22 14.54
CA ASP A 498 -11.67 -21.90 13.35
C ASP A 498 -12.18 -20.86 12.33
N LEU A 499 -11.35 -20.58 11.31
CA LEU A 499 -11.63 -19.59 10.29
C LEU A 499 -12.79 -20.00 9.37
N LYS A 500 -13.12 -21.31 9.29
CA LYS A 500 -14.23 -21.80 8.44
C LYS A 500 -15.60 -21.43 8.99
N THR A 501 -15.68 -21.23 10.31
CA THR A 501 -16.92 -20.97 11.04
C THR A 501 -16.88 -19.66 11.83
N TYR A 502 -15.92 -18.78 11.56
CA TYR A 502 -15.82 -17.51 12.27
C TYR A 502 -17.09 -16.66 12.05
N PRO A 503 -17.64 -16.02 13.10
CA PRO A 503 -18.92 -15.34 13.04
C PRO A 503 -18.96 -14.19 12.03
N LEU A 504 -20.03 -14.12 11.23
CA LEU A 504 -20.31 -13.04 10.28
C LEU A 504 -21.04 -11.84 10.93
N SER A 505 -21.02 -11.71 12.24
CA SER A 505 -21.69 -10.61 12.95
C SER A 505 -21.15 -9.26 12.49
N GLY A 506 -22.05 -8.39 12.02
CA GLY A 506 -21.70 -7.07 11.49
C GLY A 506 -21.16 -7.08 10.05
N PHE A 507 -21.13 -8.23 9.38
CA PHE A 507 -20.74 -8.29 7.98
C PHE A 507 -21.79 -7.63 7.08
N VAL A 508 -21.35 -6.72 6.19
CA VAL A 508 -22.19 -6.01 5.23
C VAL A 508 -21.82 -6.49 3.83
N SER A 509 -22.79 -7.07 3.12
CA SER A 509 -22.55 -7.47 1.73
C SER A 509 -22.47 -6.24 0.83
N SER A 510 -21.46 -6.19 -0.01
CA SER A 510 -21.35 -5.16 -1.04
C SER A 510 -22.56 -5.25 -1.99
N PRO A 511 -23.07 -4.10 -2.48
CA PRO A 511 -24.11 -4.15 -3.50
C PRO A 511 -23.56 -4.87 -4.74
N PRO A 512 -24.42 -5.64 -5.43
CA PRO A 512 -24.01 -6.24 -6.70
C PRO A 512 -23.58 -5.12 -7.67
N LYS A 513 -22.58 -5.40 -8.51
CA LYS A 513 -22.20 -4.49 -9.61
C LYS A 513 -23.49 -4.11 -10.34
N PRO A 514 -23.80 -2.83 -10.54
CA PRO A 514 -24.93 -2.44 -11.35
C PRO A 514 -24.83 -3.23 -12.68
N SER A 515 -25.88 -3.92 -13.05
CA SER A 515 -25.91 -4.57 -14.36
C SER A 515 -25.71 -3.48 -15.40
N ILE A 516 -24.58 -3.55 -16.14
CA ILE A 516 -24.34 -2.61 -17.23
C ILE A 516 -25.46 -2.83 -18.24
N LEU A 517 -26.36 -1.86 -18.33
CA LEU A 517 -27.35 -1.84 -19.37
C LEU A 517 -26.72 -1.16 -20.59
N TYR A 518 -26.00 -1.94 -21.39
CA TYR A 518 -25.38 -1.43 -22.60
C TYR A 518 -26.40 -0.68 -23.46
N GLY A 519 -26.02 0.53 -23.88
CA GLY A 519 -26.89 1.42 -24.64
C GLY A 519 -27.73 2.39 -23.81
N ASP A 520 -27.78 2.29 -22.48
CA ASP A 520 -28.37 3.26 -21.56
C ASP A 520 -27.36 4.35 -21.20
N LEU A 521 -27.24 5.38 -22.02
CA LEU A 521 -26.18 6.40 -21.95
C LEU A 521 -26.49 7.54 -20.98
N ASN A 522 -27.75 7.66 -20.55
CA ASN A 522 -28.17 8.64 -19.54
C ASN A 522 -28.26 8.03 -18.13
N GLY A 523 -28.21 6.69 -17.99
CA GLY A 523 -28.27 5.97 -16.72
C GLY A 523 -29.64 5.94 -16.07
N ASP A 524 -30.73 6.08 -16.86
CA ASP A 524 -32.12 6.09 -16.35
C ASP A 524 -32.73 4.67 -16.25
N GLY A 525 -31.97 3.64 -16.63
CA GLY A 525 -32.39 2.23 -16.61
C GLY A 525 -33.20 1.82 -17.81
N ARG A 526 -33.19 2.58 -18.90
CA ARG A 526 -33.87 2.29 -20.16
C ARG A 526 -32.94 2.57 -21.35
N ILE A 527 -33.22 1.90 -22.45
CA ILE A 527 -32.55 2.20 -23.73
C ILE A 527 -33.61 2.79 -24.65
N ASP A 528 -33.54 4.09 -24.93
CA ASP A 528 -34.53 4.77 -25.73
C ASP A 528 -33.94 5.80 -26.72
N SER A 529 -34.79 6.65 -27.28
CA SER A 529 -34.35 7.66 -28.24
C SER A 529 -33.41 8.72 -27.62
N THR A 530 -33.43 8.92 -26.30
CA THR A 530 -32.56 9.86 -25.60
C THR A 530 -31.12 9.39 -25.69
N ASP A 531 -30.87 8.09 -25.51
CA ASP A 531 -29.54 7.47 -25.60
C ASP A 531 -28.98 7.55 -27.02
N ILE A 532 -29.82 7.33 -28.01
CA ILE A 532 -29.42 7.52 -29.42
C ILE A 532 -28.98 8.97 -29.69
N VAL A 533 -29.64 9.94 -29.10
CA VAL A 533 -29.26 11.34 -29.24
C VAL A 533 -27.91 11.58 -28.56
N LEU A 534 -27.67 11.02 -27.36
CA LEU A 534 -26.39 11.10 -26.67
C LEU A 534 -25.25 10.45 -27.47
N MET A 535 -25.46 9.22 -27.95
CA MET A 535 -24.53 8.52 -28.83
C MET A 535 -24.15 9.36 -30.06
N ARG A 536 -25.15 9.88 -30.75
CA ARG A 536 -24.93 10.74 -31.93
C ARG A 536 -24.15 12.01 -31.58
N ARG A 537 -24.45 12.63 -30.44
CA ARG A 537 -23.73 13.86 -30.00
C ARG A 537 -22.25 13.55 -29.67
N TYR A 538 -21.99 12.39 -29.09
CA TYR A 538 -20.64 11.95 -28.80
C TYR A 538 -19.84 11.67 -30.08
N ILE A 539 -20.39 10.91 -31.03
CA ILE A 539 -19.75 10.62 -32.32
C ILE A 539 -19.48 11.91 -33.13
N LEU A 540 -20.31 12.92 -32.97
CA LEU A 540 -20.14 14.23 -33.60
C LEU A 540 -19.27 15.21 -32.79
N GLU A 541 -18.61 14.71 -31.74
CA GLU A 541 -17.73 15.51 -30.86
C GLU A 541 -18.44 16.75 -30.25
N ILE A 542 -19.76 16.68 -30.05
CA ILE A 542 -20.58 17.75 -29.41
C ILE A 542 -20.53 17.62 -27.89
N ILE A 543 -20.30 16.39 -27.39
CA ILE A 543 -20.07 16.08 -25.98
C ILE A 543 -18.83 15.20 -25.85
N ASP A 544 -18.12 15.32 -24.71
CA ASP A 544 -16.87 14.60 -24.48
C ASP A 544 -17.08 13.25 -23.74
N GLY A 545 -18.32 12.94 -23.31
CA GLY A 545 -18.65 11.73 -22.55
C GLY A 545 -20.13 11.65 -22.20
N PHE A 546 -20.47 10.64 -21.37
CA PHE A 546 -21.81 10.32 -20.92
C PHE A 546 -21.91 10.52 -19.39
N SER A 547 -23.14 10.41 -18.84
CA SER A 547 -23.36 10.33 -17.38
C SER A 547 -23.01 8.95 -16.79
N VAL A 548 -22.72 7.99 -17.63
CA VAL A 548 -22.31 6.61 -17.33
C VAL A 548 -20.92 6.34 -17.91
N PRO A 549 -20.23 5.25 -17.49
CA PRO A 549 -18.96 4.85 -18.10
C PRO A 549 -19.05 4.71 -19.62
N LYS A 550 -17.98 5.07 -20.34
CA LYS A 550 -17.98 5.08 -21.83
C LYS A 550 -18.24 3.69 -22.42
N GLU A 551 -17.84 2.65 -21.72
CA GLU A 551 -18.02 1.24 -22.10
C GLU A 551 -19.49 0.87 -22.33
N VAL A 552 -20.43 1.57 -21.69
CA VAL A 552 -21.88 1.39 -21.88
C VAL A 552 -22.31 1.72 -23.31
N ALA A 553 -21.54 2.55 -24.00
CA ALA A 553 -21.79 2.97 -25.38
C ALA A 553 -21.18 2.03 -26.42
N ASP A 554 -20.17 1.23 -26.05
CA ASP A 554 -19.58 0.21 -26.91
C ASP A 554 -20.46 -1.05 -26.92
N VAL A 555 -21.54 -0.99 -27.66
CA VAL A 555 -22.55 -2.06 -27.69
C VAL A 555 -22.18 -3.23 -28.59
N ASN A 556 -21.12 -3.10 -29.39
CA ASN A 556 -20.56 -4.19 -30.19
C ASN A 556 -19.39 -4.90 -29.50
N GLY A 557 -18.75 -4.26 -28.50
CA GLY A 557 -17.65 -4.81 -27.73
C GLY A 557 -16.30 -4.78 -28.45
N ASP A 558 -16.10 -3.89 -29.43
CA ASP A 558 -14.86 -3.79 -30.19
C ASP A 558 -13.84 -2.78 -29.61
N GLY A 559 -14.20 -2.11 -28.52
CA GLY A 559 -13.38 -1.11 -27.83
C GLY A 559 -13.42 0.29 -28.45
N VAL A 560 -14.23 0.52 -29.51
CA VAL A 560 -14.34 1.79 -30.22
C VAL A 560 -15.79 2.25 -30.26
N ILE A 561 -16.09 3.43 -29.75
CA ILE A 561 -17.46 4.00 -29.82
C ILE A 561 -17.60 4.78 -31.13
N ASP A 562 -18.33 4.21 -32.11
CA ASP A 562 -18.47 4.82 -33.42
C ASP A 562 -19.88 4.60 -34.06
N SER A 563 -19.96 4.77 -35.36
CA SER A 563 -21.20 4.60 -36.10
C SER A 563 -21.75 3.17 -36.11
N SER A 564 -20.94 2.15 -35.84
CA SER A 564 -21.38 0.74 -35.73
C SER A 564 -22.24 0.53 -34.51
N ASP A 565 -21.85 1.12 -33.35
CA ASP A 565 -22.63 1.10 -32.11
C ASP A 565 -23.96 1.84 -32.27
N TYR A 566 -23.86 3.04 -32.85
CA TYR A 566 -25.08 3.81 -33.18
C TYR A 566 -26.07 3.02 -34.02
N ILE A 567 -25.59 2.27 -35.03
CA ILE A 567 -26.44 1.42 -35.89
C ILE A 567 -27.06 0.28 -35.08
N LEU A 568 -26.29 -0.36 -34.20
CA LEU A 568 -26.80 -1.44 -33.33
C LEU A 568 -27.83 -0.91 -32.35
N MET A 569 -27.62 0.23 -31.70
CA MET A 569 -28.61 0.87 -30.82
C MET A 569 -29.91 1.20 -31.58
N ARG A 570 -29.82 1.71 -32.81
CA ARG A 570 -30.99 1.93 -33.65
C ARG A 570 -31.71 0.64 -34.01
N ARG A 571 -31.00 -0.44 -34.34
CA ARG A 571 -31.59 -1.75 -34.63
C ARG A 571 -32.28 -2.34 -33.40
N TYR A 572 -31.76 -2.13 -32.23
CA TYR A 572 -32.38 -2.52 -30.95
C TYR A 572 -33.71 -1.78 -30.74
N LEU A 573 -33.72 -0.45 -30.86
CA LEU A 573 -34.94 0.36 -30.71
C LEU A 573 -36.01 0.08 -31.77
N LEU A 574 -35.61 -0.40 -32.94
CA LEU A 574 -36.54 -0.83 -34.00
C LEU A 574 -36.95 -2.29 -33.86
N GLU A 575 -36.59 -2.95 -32.73
CA GLU A 575 -36.91 -4.38 -32.47
C GLU A 575 -36.37 -5.34 -33.55
N ILE A 576 -35.34 -4.92 -34.31
CA ILE A 576 -34.67 -5.75 -35.33
C ILE A 576 -33.71 -6.74 -34.66
N ILE A 577 -33.12 -6.35 -33.49
CA ILE A 577 -32.34 -7.19 -32.62
C ILE A 577 -32.87 -7.07 -31.18
N THR A 578 -32.75 -8.13 -30.40
CA THR A 578 -33.21 -8.18 -29.01
C THR A 578 -32.12 -7.95 -28.00
N ASP A 579 -30.86 -8.11 -28.41
CA ASP A 579 -29.67 -7.99 -27.54
C ASP A 579 -28.54 -7.40 -28.36
N PHE A 580 -27.59 -6.72 -27.63
CA PHE A 580 -26.34 -6.26 -28.21
C PHE A 580 -25.29 -7.38 -28.28
N PRO A 581 -24.36 -7.34 -29.25
CA PRO A 581 -23.27 -8.32 -29.34
C PRO A 581 -22.43 -8.43 -28.08
N VAL A 582 -22.13 -7.30 -27.42
CA VAL A 582 -21.36 -7.25 -26.17
C VAL A 582 -22.02 -7.98 -24.99
N ALA A 583 -23.34 -8.06 -24.96
CA ALA A 583 -24.10 -8.79 -23.94
C ALA A 583 -24.08 -10.33 -24.14
N ARG A 584 -23.49 -10.82 -25.22
CA ARG A 584 -23.40 -12.24 -25.58
C ARG A 584 -22.03 -12.85 -25.38
N ASN A 585 -21.02 -12.00 -24.96
CA ASN A 585 -19.65 -12.42 -24.77
C ASN A 585 -19.32 -12.55 -23.26
#